data_a8dc5a92bd122006c24e33be1f23b828
#
_entry.id   a8dc5a92bd122006c24e33be1f23b828
#
_cell.length_a   1.000
_cell.length_b   1.000
_cell.length_c   1.000
_cell.angle_alpha   90.00
_cell.angle_beta   90.00
_cell.angle_gamma   90.00
#
_symmetry.space_group_name_H-M   'P 1'
#
loop_
_entity.id
_entity.type
_entity.pdbx_description
1 polymer ?
#
loop_
_entity_poly.entity_id
_entity_poly.type
_entity_poly.pdbx_seq_one_letter_code
_entity_poly.pdbx_strand_id
1 'polypeptide(L)'
;MKNIIFIGMPAVGKSTVGVVVAKRLGYEFIDTDLLIQKQENRLLREIIAEEGLDGFLSIENQVNRDVEAEHAVISPGGSVVYCEEAMKHYKEIGTIVYLINGMHPHGLD
;
A
#
# COMPACT_ATOMS: atom_id res chain seq x y z
N MET A 1 -1.95 9.07 17.72
CA MET A 1 -1.05 9.17 16.58
C MET A 1 -1.60 8.46 15.38
N LYS A 2 -1.29 8.98 14.21
CA LYS A 2 -1.94 8.48 13.01
C LYS A 2 -1.13 7.39 12.33
N ASN A 3 -1.73 6.84 11.29
CA ASN A 3 -1.10 5.81 10.51
C ASN A 3 0.03 6.34 9.64
N ILE A 4 0.89 5.45 9.18
CA ILE A 4 1.95 5.76 8.23
C ILE A 4 1.70 4.92 6.99
N ILE A 5 1.64 5.56 5.82
CA ILE A 5 1.36 4.87 4.57
C ILE A 5 2.60 4.96 3.68
N PHE A 6 3.20 3.82 3.34
CA PHE A 6 4.37 3.77 2.49
C PHE A 6 3.97 3.48 1.05
N ILE A 7 4.30 4.40 0.15
CA ILE A 7 3.92 4.31 -1.26
C ILE A 7 5.16 4.48 -2.13
N GLY A 8 5.13 3.89 -3.29
CA GLY A 8 6.06 4.22 -4.36
C GLY A 8 7.00 3.12 -4.75
N MET A 9 7.72 2.54 -3.82
CA MET A 9 8.72 1.55 -4.17
C MET A 9 8.13 0.22 -4.59
N PRO A 10 8.84 -0.56 -5.39
CA PRO A 10 8.47 -1.94 -5.62
C PRO A 10 8.34 -2.69 -4.32
N ALA A 11 7.51 -3.73 -4.35
CA ALA A 11 7.09 -4.44 -3.15
C ALA A 11 8.24 -4.90 -2.25
N VAL A 12 9.35 -5.33 -2.84
CA VAL A 12 10.45 -5.88 -2.07
C VAL A 12 10.97 -4.92 -1.01
N GLY A 13 11.30 -3.70 -1.43
CA GLY A 13 11.85 -2.72 -0.49
C GLY A 13 10.79 -2.16 0.45
N LYS A 14 9.62 -1.88 -0.07
CA LYS A 14 8.54 -1.25 0.67
C LYS A 14 8.05 -2.12 1.83
N SER A 15 7.82 -3.41 1.57
CA SER A 15 7.34 -4.32 2.61
C SER A 15 8.36 -4.50 3.71
N THR A 16 9.64 -4.61 3.35
CA THR A 16 10.68 -4.77 4.35
C THR A 16 10.76 -3.55 5.27
N VAL A 17 10.77 -2.36 4.69
CA VAL A 17 10.85 -1.12 5.47
C VAL A 17 9.62 -0.99 6.35
N GLY A 18 8.44 -1.28 5.80
CA GLY A 18 7.19 -1.16 6.55
C GLY A 18 7.14 -2.05 7.77
N VAL A 19 7.57 -3.30 7.62
CA VAL A 19 7.57 -4.24 8.74
C VAL A 19 8.53 -3.78 9.83
N VAL A 20 9.71 -3.32 9.45
CA VAL A 20 10.69 -2.85 10.43
C VAL A 20 10.17 -1.65 11.20
N VAL A 21 9.58 -0.69 10.50
CA VAL A 21 9.05 0.51 11.14
C VAL A 21 7.89 0.13 12.07
N ALA A 22 7.01 -0.76 11.63
CA ALA A 22 5.90 -1.19 12.46
C ALA A 22 6.38 -1.83 13.76
N LYS A 23 7.39 -2.68 13.67
CA LYS A 23 7.96 -3.32 14.86
C LYS A 23 8.57 -2.30 15.81
N ARG A 24 9.29 -1.32 15.25
CA ARG A 24 9.94 -0.31 16.06
C ARG A 24 8.94 0.57 16.81
N LEU A 25 7.81 0.86 16.19
CA LEU A 25 6.80 1.74 16.75
C LEU A 25 5.76 0.99 17.58
N GLY A 26 5.74 -0.34 17.49
CA GLY A 26 4.67 -1.11 18.10
C GLY A 26 3.36 -0.95 17.36
N TYR A 27 3.42 -0.72 16.05
CA TYR A 27 2.26 -0.53 15.20
C TYR A 27 1.89 -1.83 14.52
N GLU A 28 0.63 -1.92 14.11
CA GLU A 28 0.18 -3.00 13.24
C GLU A 28 0.75 -2.80 11.83
N PHE A 29 1.02 -3.88 11.10
CA PHE A 29 1.43 -3.79 9.71
C PHE A 29 0.31 -4.32 8.83
N ILE A 30 -0.11 -3.52 7.84
CA ILE A 30 -1.21 -3.88 6.94
C ILE A 30 -0.69 -3.86 5.51
N ASP A 31 -0.75 -5.01 4.84
CA ASP A 31 -0.42 -5.15 3.43
C ASP A 31 -1.74 -5.23 2.67
N THR A 32 -2.07 -4.18 1.92
CA THR A 32 -3.37 -4.13 1.26
C THR A 32 -3.48 -5.05 0.06
N ASP A 33 -2.36 -5.46 -0.54
CA ASP A 33 -2.41 -6.48 -1.59
C ASP A 33 -2.94 -7.80 -1.03
N LEU A 34 -2.56 -8.13 0.21
CA LEU A 34 -3.09 -9.31 0.86
C LEU A 34 -4.57 -9.15 1.17
N LEU A 35 -5.00 -7.96 1.55
CA LEU A 35 -6.43 -7.70 1.78
C LEU A 35 -7.23 -7.89 0.50
N ILE A 36 -6.71 -7.41 -0.62
CA ILE A 36 -7.38 -7.57 -1.91
C ILE A 36 -7.53 -9.04 -2.24
N GLN A 37 -6.45 -9.80 -2.12
CA GLN A 37 -6.49 -11.23 -2.44
C GLN A 37 -7.44 -11.98 -1.54
N LYS A 38 -7.50 -11.62 -0.27
CA LYS A 38 -8.41 -12.25 0.67
C LYS A 38 -9.86 -11.92 0.34
N GLN A 39 -10.15 -10.65 0.04
CA GLN A 39 -11.50 -10.23 -0.31
C GLN A 39 -12.00 -10.93 -1.56
N GLU A 40 -11.14 -11.00 -2.59
CA GLU A 40 -11.53 -11.54 -3.89
C GLU A 40 -11.33 -13.04 -3.98
N ASN A 41 -10.66 -13.62 -3.02
CA ASN A 41 -10.33 -15.05 -3.00
C ASN A 41 -9.61 -15.48 -4.29
N ARG A 42 -8.70 -14.62 -4.76
CA ARG A 42 -7.90 -14.81 -5.97
C ARG A 42 -6.56 -14.14 -5.80
N LEU A 43 -5.56 -14.61 -6.53
CA LEU A 43 -4.27 -13.92 -6.57
C LEU A 43 -4.42 -12.63 -7.40
N LEU A 44 -3.54 -11.66 -7.14
CA LEU A 44 -3.59 -10.39 -7.89
C LEU A 44 -3.54 -10.62 -9.40
N ARG A 45 -2.65 -11.52 -9.85
CA ARG A 45 -2.53 -11.78 -11.29
C ARG A 45 -3.80 -12.37 -11.87
N GLU A 46 -4.52 -13.14 -11.07
CA GLU A 46 -5.81 -13.71 -11.52
C GLU A 46 -6.87 -12.62 -11.64
N ILE A 47 -6.89 -11.71 -10.69
CA ILE A 47 -7.83 -10.58 -10.76
C ILE A 47 -7.57 -9.75 -12.00
N ILE A 48 -6.31 -9.43 -12.26
CA ILE A 48 -5.95 -8.64 -13.44
C ILE A 48 -6.31 -9.37 -14.73
N ALA A 49 -6.05 -10.68 -14.77
CA ALA A 49 -6.36 -11.47 -15.96
C ALA A 49 -7.87 -11.53 -16.21
N GLU A 50 -8.68 -11.62 -15.17
CA GLU A 50 -10.12 -11.78 -15.31
C GLU A 50 -10.88 -10.46 -15.41
N GLU A 51 -10.43 -9.44 -14.66
CA GLU A 51 -11.14 -8.17 -14.60
C GLU A 51 -10.49 -7.07 -15.45
N GLY A 52 -9.28 -7.31 -15.96
CA GLY A 52 -8.52 -6.29 -16.65
C GLY A 52 -7.90 -5.29 -15.66
N LEU A 53 -7.09 -4.39 -16.19
CA LEU A 53 -6.42 -3.40 -15.36
C LEU A 53 -7.43 -2.47 -14.69
N ASP A 54 -8.42 -2.01 -15.47
CA ASP A 54 -9.43 -1.09 -14.92
C ASP A 54 -10.23 -1.75 -13.81
N GLY A 55 -10.59 -3.03 -13.98
CA GLY A 55 -11.30 -3.76 -12.95
C GLY A 55 -10.45 -3.93 -11.69
N PHE A 56 -9.18 -4.25 -11.88
CA PHE A 56 -8.27 -4.37 -10.74
C PHE A 56 -8.14 -3.04 -10.00
N LEU A 57 -7.96 -1.94 -10.74
CA LEU A 57 -7.82 -0.63 -10.09
C LEU A 57 -9.08 -0.24 -9.32
N SER A 58 -10.24 -0.61 -9.83
CA SER A 58 -11.49 -0.35 -9.12
C SER A 58 -11.53 -1.09 -7.78
N ILE A 59 -11.13 -2.35 -7.79
CA ILE A 59 -11.06 -3.16 -6.58
C ILE A 59 -10.01 -2.59 -5.62
N GLU A 60 -8.84 -2.26 -6.14
CA GLU A 60 -7.78 -1.69 -5.34
C GLU A 60 -8.21 -0.39 -4.67
N ASN A 61 -8.89 0.47 -5.43
CA ASN A 61 -9.39 1.72 -4.89
C ASN A 61 -10.37 1.46 -3.74
N GLN A 62 -11.30 0.54 -3.94
CA GLN A 62 -12.30 0.22 -2.92
C GLN A 62 -11.66 -0.34 -1.66
N VAL A 63 -10.75 -1.30 -1.81
CA VAL A 63 -10.13 -1.93 -0.64
C VAL A 63 -9.31 -0.92 0.15
N ASN A 64 -8.51 -0.11 -0.55
CA ASN A 64 -7.67 0.87 0.13
C ASN A 64 -8.51 2.01 0.73
N ARG A 65 -9.54 2.45 0.03
CA ARG A 65 -10.43 3.48 0.54
C ARG A 65 -11.11 3.05 1.85
N ASP A 66 -11.37 1.75 1.99
CA ASP A 66 -12.11 1.22 3.13
C ASP A 66 -11.22 0.77 4.29
N VAL A 67 -9.90 0.92 4.17
CA VAL A 67 -9.01 0.58 5.27
C VAL A 67 -9.29 1.47 6.46
N GLU A 68 -9.50 0.85 7.63
CA GLU A 68 -9.68 1.58 8.87
C GLU A 68 -8.69 1.07 9.89
N ALA A 69 -7.90 1.97 10.41
CA ALA A 69 -6.84 1.60 11.34
C ALA A 69 -6.39 2.81 12.14
N GLU A 70 -5.82 2.52 13.30
CA GLU A 70 -5.10 3.49 14.10
C GLU A 70 -3.78 2.86 14.49
N HIS A 71 -2.70 3.63 14.42
CA HIS A 71 -1.38 3.14 14.77
C HIS A 71 -0.97 1.96 13.89
N ALA A 72 -1.14 2.13 12.60
CA ALA A 72 -0.75 1.10 11.63
C ALA A 72 0.22 1.66 10.62
N VAL A 73 1.11 0.78 10.16
CA VAL A 73 1.91 1.03 8.97
C VAL A 73 1.20 0.31 7.83
N ILE A 74 0.79 1.06 6.82
CA ILE A 74 0.01 0.54 5.71
C ILE A 74 0.89 0.52 4.47
N SER A 75 0.91 -0.62 3.78
CA SER A 75 1.73 -0.80 2.59
C SER A 75 0.82 -1.16 1.42
N PRO A 76 0.35 -0.16 0.67
CA PRO A 76 -0.46 -0.43 -0.53
C PRO A 76 0.40 -0.85 -1.70
N GLY A 77 -0.22 -1.42 -2.72
CA GLY A 77 0.47 -1.70 -3.96
C GLY A 77 0.86 -0.42 -4.69
N GLY A 78 1.82 -0.53 -5.61
CA GLY A 78 2.36 0.65 -6.29
C GLY A 78 1.35 1.42 -7.11
N SER A 79 0.33 0.74 -7.62
CA SER A 79 -0.68 1.39 -8.46
C SER A 79 -1.72 2.18 -7.67
N VAL A 80 -1.65 2.16 -6.35
CA VAL A 80 -2.61 2.91 -5.52
C VAL A 80 -2.59 4.41 -5.86
N VAL A 81 -1.47 4.91 -6.38
CA VAL A 81 -1.38 6.34 -6.74
C VAL A 81 -2.39 6.74 -7.80
N TYR A 82 -2.90 5.78 -8.56
CA TYR A 82 -3.95 6.05 -9.56
C TYR A 82 -5.35 5.95 -8.96
N CYS A 83 -5.47 5.61 -7.68
CA CYS A 83 -6.75 5.42 -7.00
C CYS A 83 -7.07 6.68 -6.20
N GLU A 84 -7.86 7.56 -6.79
CA GLU A 84 -8.07 8.89 -6.26
C GLU A 84 -8.70 8.88 -4.87
N GLU A 85 -9.75 8.09 -4.70
CA GLU A 85 -10.44 8.03 -3.41
C GLU A 85 -9.59 7.39 -2.33
N ALA A 86 -8.84 6.36 -2.70
CA ALA A 86 -7.92 5.71 -1.77
C ALA A 86 -6.85 6.69 -1.29
N MET A 87 -6.26 7.44 -2.22
CA MET A 87 -5.22 8.41 -1.86
C MET A 87 -5.78 9.51 -0.97
N LYS A 88 -6.98 9.98 -1.26
CA LYS A 88 -7.63 10.99 -0.43
C LYS A 88 -7.84 10.44 0.98
N HIS A 89 -8.33 9.23 1.09
CA HIS A 89 -8.56 8.58 2.39
C HIS A 89 -7.26 8.47 3.19
N TYR A 90 -6.16 8.06 2.53
CA TYR A 90 -4.89 7.93 3.22
C TYR A 90 -4.36 9.27 3.73
N LYS A 91 -4.60 10.34 3.00
CA LYS A 91 -4.22 11.66 3.49
C LYS A 91 -5.00 12.06 4.73
N GLU A 92 -6.21 11.57 4.86
CA GLU A 92 -7.05 11.88 6.02
C GLU A 92 -6.68 11.07 7.25
N ILE A 93 -6.24 9.82 7.08
CA ILE A 93 -6.02 8.95 8.22
C ILE A 93 -4.56 8.84 8.65
N GLY A 94 -3.62 9.44 7.92
CA GLY A 94 -2.24 9.31 8.29
C GLY A 94 -1.30 10.16 7.48
N THR A 95 -0.02 9.83 7.59
CA THR A 95 1.06 10.48 6.86
C THR A 95 1.50 9.58 5.72
N ILE A 96 1.51 10.11 4.51
CA ILE A 96 1.99 9.38 3.35
C ILE A 96 3.48 9.60 3.20
N VAL A 97 4.23 8.51 3.13
CA VAL A 97 5.67 8.55 2.92
C VAL A 97 5.96 7.89 1.59
N TYR A 98 6.57 8.64 0.69
CA TYR A 98 6.97 8.12 -0.62
C TYR A 98 8.37 7.55 -0.54
N LEU A 99 8.51 6.28 -0.89
CA LEU A 99 9.81 5.64 -0.93
C LEU A 99 10.33 5.71 -2.36
N ILE A 100 11.54 6.25 -2.51
CA ILE A 100 12.13 6.47 -3.81
C ILE A 100 13.14 5.37 -4.09
N ASN A 101 12.96 4.71 -5.21
CA ASN A 101 13.85 3.64 -5.61
C ASN A 101 15.22 4.20 -6.01
N GLY A 102 16.28 3.54 -5.63
CA GLY A 102 17.63 3.86 -6.06
C GLY A 102 18.30 4.97 -5.32
N MET A 103 18.04 5.21 -4.31
CA MET A 103 18.70 6.20 -3.63
C MET A 103 19.93 5.85 -3.09
N HIS A 104 20.14 5.82 -4.00
CA HIS A 104 21.08 5.57 -3.69
C HIS A 104 21.74 6.32 -3.46
N PRO A 105 21.92 6.66 -3.55
CA PRO A 105 22.48 7.00 -3.65
C PRO A 105 22.99 7.20 -3.81
N HIS A 106 23.12 7.07 -4.03
CA HIS A 106 23.72 6.95 -4.34
C HIS A 106 23.74 7.19 -4.68
N GLY A 107 23.44 7.41 -4.57
CA GLY A 107 23.48 7.28 -4.80
C GLY A 107 23.20 7.51 -5.26
N LEU A 108 23.20 7.91 -5.23
CA LEU A 108 23.18 7.65 -5.49
C LEU A 108 23.20 7.29 -5.93
N ASP A 109 23.47 7.40 -6.09
CA ASP A 109 23.61 6.68 -6.33
C ASP A 109 23.70 6.31 -6.37
#